data_ad870e14a7679e18b3779c0c827b8cba
#
_entry.id   ad870e14a7679e18b3779c0c827b8cba
#
_cell.length_a   1.000
_cell.length_b   1.000
_cell.length_c   1.000
_cell.angle_alpha   90.00
_cell.angle_beta   90.00
_cell.angle_gamma   90.00
#
_symmetry.space_group_name_H-M   'P 1'
#
loop_
_entity.id
_entity.type
_entity.pdbx_description
1 polymer ?
#
loop_
_entity_poly.entity_id
_entity_poly.type
_entity_poly.pdbx_seq_one_letter_code
_entity_poly.pdbx_strand_id
1 'polypeptide(L)'
;MSKQKLGVHSEAGKLHKVMVCSPGLAHLRLTPNNCDELLFDDVIWVNQAKRDHFDFVTKMRDRNIEVVEMHNLLTDVVQNPEALKWILDRKTSPNQVGIGLGQELRSWLEGQEPRKLAEYLIGGVSGADLAANGASELGKIFNDFIGESSFILPPLPNTQFTRDNSCWIYGGVVLSPMYWPARRQEIPDRKIQQT
;
A
#
# COMPACT_ATOMS: atom_id res chain seq x y z
N MET A 1 -23.38 7.91 17.47
CA MET A 1 -23.17 6.87 16.42
C MET A 1 -22.80 5.58 17.13
N SER A 2 -23.61 4.52 17.01
CA SER A 2 -23.24 3.21 17.56
C SER A 2 -22.00 2.71 16.83
N LYS A 3 -20.95 2.35 17.56
CA LYS A 3 -19.76 1.71 16.97
C LYS A 3 -20.22 0.41 16.30
N GLN A 4 -20.21 0.39 14.98
CA GLN A 4 -20.52 -0.82 14.23
C GLN A 4 -19.49 -1.89 14.61
N LYS A 5 -19.98 -3.00 15.15
CA LYS A 5 -19.11 -4.10 15.58
C LYS A 5 -18.61 -4.82 14.34
N LEU A 6 -17.32 -4.64 13.99
CA LEU A 6 -16.71 -5.37 12.90
C LEU A 6 -16.49 -6.84 13.32
N GLY A 7 -16.62 -7.75 12.37
CA GLY A 7 -16.35 -9.17 12.62
C GLY A 7 -16.88 -10.07 11.51
N VAL A 8 -16.32 -11.27 11.43
CA VAL A 8 -16.74 -12.32 10.50
C VAL A 8 -17.13 -13.56 11.30
N HIS A 9 -18.42 -13.89 11.27
CA HIS A 9 -18.99 -15.04 11.98
C HIS A 9 -19.31 -16.21 11.06
N SER A 10 -19.33 -15.98 9.73
CA SER A 10 -19.57 -16.98 8.69
C SER A 10 -19.07 -16.47 7.35
N GLU A 11 -18.36 -17.28 6.63
CA GLU A 11 -17.90 -17.00 5.26
C GLU A 11 -19.03 -17.14 4.22
N ALA A 12 -20.09 -17.87 4.57
CA ALA A 12 -21.28 -18.04 3.72
C ALA A 12 -22.43 -17.08 4.10
N GLY A 13 -22.22 -16.24 5.12
CA GLY A 13 -23.20 -15.25 5.57
C GLY A 13 -23.32 -14.05 4.63
N LYS A 14 -24.33 -13.21 4.87
CA LYS A 14 -24.48 -11.96 4.13
C LYS A 14 -23.30 -11.04 4.37
N LEU A 15 -22.63 -10.62 3.28
CA LEU A 15 -21.57 -9.62 3.34
C LEU A 15 -22.18 -8.24 3.59
N HIS A 16 -21.70 -7.53 4.62
CA HIS A 16 -22.18 -6.19 4.99
C HIS A 16 -21.15 -5.10 4.66
N LYS A 17 -19.88 -5.39 4.88
CA LYS A 17 -18.77 -4.46 4.66
C LYS A 17 -17.55 -5.20 4.12
N VAL A 18 -16.88 -4.63 3.15
CA VAL A 18 -15.66 -5.19 2.55
C VAL A 18 -14.66 -4.10 2.25
N MET A 19 -13.38 -4.39 2.48
CA MET A 19 -12.28 -3.56 2.02
C MET A 19 -11.78 -4.07 0.67
N VAL A 20 -11.56 -3.15 -0.25
CA VAL A 20 -10.98 -3.40 -1.57
C VAL A 20 -9.81 -2.46 -1.80
N CYS A 21 -8.93 -2.80 -2.74
CA CYS A 21 -7.86 -1.93 -3.19
C CYS A 21 -7.90 -1.87 -4.72
N SER A 22 -8.18 -0.70 -5.25
CA SER A 22 -8.25 -0.51 -6.70
C SER A 22 -6.85 -0.52 -7.33
N PRO A 23 -6.72 -1.01 -8.58
CA PRO A 23 -5.49 -0.87 -9.35
C PRO A 23 -5.06 0.60 -9.44
N GLY A 24 -3.77 0.87 -9.21
CA GLY A 24 -3.26 2.23 -9.12
C GLY A 24 -1.80 2.35 -9.53
N LEU A 25 -1.08 3.26 -8.89
CA LEU A 25 0.32 3.57 -9.18
C LEU A 25 1.22 2.32 -9.07
N ALA A 26 0.98 1.44 -8.08
CA ALA A 26 1.75 0.20 -7.95
C ALA A 26 1.70 -0.67 -9.21
N HIS A 27 0.53 -0.75 -9.84
CA HIS A 27 0.33 -1.54 -11.06
C HIS A 27 0.86 -0.86 -12.32
N LEU A 28 0.89 0.50 -12.35
CA LEU A 28 1.54 1.26 -13.43
C LEU A 28 3.06 1.07 -13.44
N ARG A 29 3.62 0.61 -12.33
CA ARG A 29 5.06 0.36 -12.14
C ARG A 29 5.48 -1.07 -12.44
N LEU A 30 4.54 -1.93 -12.79
CA LEU A 30 4.85 -3.25 -13.31
C LEU A 30 5.48 -3.11 -14.70
N THR A 31 6.58 -3.79 -14.89
CA THR A 31 7.33 -3.88 -16.15
C THR A 31 7.66 -5.34 -16.43
N PRO A 32 7.97 -5.73 -17.65
CA PRO A 32 8.40 -7.10 -17.94
C PRO A 32 9.63 -7.55 -17.12
N ASN A 33 10.43 -6.60 -16.64
CA ASN A 33 11.65 -6.90 -15.88
C ASN A 33 11.40 -7.11 -14.38
N ASN A 34 10.27 -6.65 -13.83
CA ASN A 34 9.98 -6.74 -12.40
C ASN A 34 8.70 -7.50 -12.06
N CYS A 35 7.93 -7.95 -13.05
CA CYS A 35 6.68 -8.68 -12.82
C CYS A 35 6.88 -9.91 -11.94
N ASP A 36 7.80 -10.80 -12.30
CA ASP A 36 8.06 -12.03 -11.57
C ASP A 36 8.46 -11.76 -10.12
N GLU A 37 9.32 -10.76 -9.89
CA GLU A 37 9.76 -10.36 -8.55
C GLU A 37 8.60 -9.81 -7.72
N LEU A 38 7.65 -9.11 -8.37
CA LEU A 38 6.45 -8.55 -7.76
C LEU A 38 5.26 -9.52 -7.77
N LEU A 39 5.47 -10.79 -8.15
CA LEU A 39 4.48 -11.87 -8.16
C LEU A 39 3.31 -11.62 -9.14
N PHE A 40 3.62 -11.10 -10.30
CA PHE A 40 2.70 -10.95 -11.43
C PHE A 40 3.24 -11.71 -12.63
N ASP A 41 2.36 -12.43 -13.33
CA ASP A 41 2.73 -13.20 -14.52
C ASP A 41 3.07 -12.30 -15.71
N ASP A 42 2.49 -11.09 -15.76
CA ASP A 42 2.70 -10.11 -16.82
C ASP A 42 2.27 -8.70 -16.38
N VAL A 43 2.61 -7.69 -17.18
CA VAL A 43 2.11 -6.33 -17.01
C VAL A 43 0.61 -6.26 -17.30
N ILE A 44 -0.10 -5.39 -16.60
CA ILE A 44 -1.55 -5.25 -16.78
C ILE A 44 -1.90 -3.91 -17.44
N TRP A 45 -2.96 -3.90 -18.23
CA TRP A 45 -3.53 -2.65 -18.73
C TRP A 45 -4.35 -1.98 -17.62
N VAL A 46 -3.70 -1.14 -16.83
CA VAL A 46 -4.25 -0.55 -15.59
C VAL A 46 -5.57 0.18 -15.82
N ASN A 47 -5.73 0.88 -16.94
CA ASN A 47 -6.98 1.58 -17.23
C ASN A 47 -8.17 0.63 -17.40
N GLN A 48 -7.95 -0.55 -18.01
CA GLN A 48 -9.00 -1.57 -18.12
C GLN A 48 -9.24 -2.21 -16.75
N ALA A 49 -8.18 -2.58 -16.04
CA ALA A 49 -8.28 -3.14 -14.69
C ALA A 49 -9.06 -2.22 -13.73
N LYS A 50 -8.88 -0.88 -13.84
CA LYS A 50 -9.69 0.09 -13.07
C LYS A 50 -11.17 0.05 -13.44
N ARG A 51 -11.52 -0.13 -14.70
CA ARG A 51 -12.92 -0.24 -15.14
C ARG A 51 -13.55 -1.51 -14.60
N ASP A 52 -12.85 -2.64 -14.74
CA ASP A 52 -13.33 -3.94 -14.27
C ASP A 52 -13.50 -3.93 -12.73
N HIS A 53 -12.56 -3.32 -12.02
CA HIS A 53 -12.66 -3.11 -10.58
C HIS A 53 -13.84 -2.21 -10.21
N PHE A 54 -14.08 -1.14 -10.95
CA PHE A 54 -15.22 -0.24 -10.73
C PHE A 54 -16.55 -0.99 -10.92
N ASP A 55 -16.68 -1.81 -11.96
CA ASP A 55 -17.86 -2.63 -12.20
C ASP A 55 -18.07 -3.65 -11.09
N PHE A 56 -17.00 -4.27 -10.60
CA PHE A 56 -17.05 -5.18 -9.46
C PHE A 56 -17.55 -4.48 -8.18
N VAL A 57 -16.99 -3.31 -7.87
CA VAL A 57 -17.40 -2.49 -6.71
C VAL A 57 -18.86 -2.05 -6.84
N THR A 58 -19.29 -1.64 -8.02
CA THR A 58 -20.67 -1.23 -8.28
C THR A 58 -21.64 -2.37 -8.00
N LYS A 59 -21.35 -3.59 -8.48
CA LYS A 59 -22.16 -4.78 -8.20
C LYS A 59 -22.30 -5.11 -6.70
N MET A 60 -21.30 -4.79 -5.90
CA MET A 60 -21.38 -4.95 -4.44
C MET A 60 -22.25 -3.85 -3.82
N ARG A 61 -22.08 -2.60 -4.24
CA ARG A 61 -22.88 -1.46 -3.74
C ARG A 61 -24.36 -1.62 -4.08
N ASP A 62 -24.70 -2.11 -5.27
CA ASP A 62 -26.07 -2.41 -5.69
C ASP A 62 -26.75 -3.46 -4.80
N ARG A 63 -25.94 -4.28 -4.10
CA ARG A 63 -26.39 -5.25 -3.10
C ARG A 63 -26.40 -4.72 -1.67
N ASN A 64 -26.27 -3.39 -1.51
CA ASN A 64 -26.17 -2.72 -0.21
C ASN A 64 -24.98 -3.21 0.64
N ILE A 65 -23.84 -3.54 0.00
CA ILE A 65 -22.59 -3.84 0.68
C ILE A 65 -21.81 -2.53 0.80
N GLU A 66 -21.38 -2.19 2.00
CA GLU A 66 -20.49 -1.07 2.25
C GLU A 66 -19.08 -1.42 1.74
N VAL A 67 -18.62 -0.73 0.71
CA VAL A 67 -17.29 -0.94 0.13
C VAL A 67 -16.35 0.16 0.59
N VAL A 68 -15.30 -0.22 1.31
CA VAL A 68 -14.23 0.66 1.78
C VAL A 68 -13.02 0.51 0.84
N GLU A 69 -12.60 1.61 0.25
CA GLU A 69 -11.43 1.64 -0.63
C GLU A 69 -10.16 1.90 0.19
N MET A 70 -9.15 1.06 0.05
CA MET A 70 -7.93 1.11 0.84
C MET A 70 -7.18 2.45 0.71
N HIS A 71 -7.10 3.02 -0.50
CA HIS A 71 -6.45 4.31 -0.70
C HIS A 71 -7.14 5.43 0.08
N ASN A 72 -8.48 5.43 0.12
CA ASN A 72 -9.24 6.42 0.88
C ASN A 72 -9.04 6.24 2.38
N LEU A 73 -9.11 4.98 2.86
CA LEU A 73 -8.88 4.66 4.26
C LEU A 73 -7.46 5.06 4.71
N LEU A 74 -6.46 4.77 3.88
CA LEU A 74 -5.08 5.17 4.17
C LEU A 74 -4.91 6.69 4.14
N THR A 75 -5.60 7.39 3.22
CA THR A 75 -5.64 8.86 3.19
C THR A 75 -6.16 9.44 4.49
N ASP A 76 -7.20 8.85 5.07
CA ASP A 76 -7.76 9.28 6.37
C ASP A 76 -6.78 8.95 7.52
N VAL A 77 -6.18 7.78 7.49
CA VAL A 77 -5.23 7.33 8.53
C VAL A 77 -3.98 8.20 8.61
N VAL A 78 -3.41 8.61 7.47
CA VAL A 78 -2.19 9.43 7.46
C VAL A 78 -2.42 10.88 7.92
N GLN A 79 -3.65 11.31 8.05
CA GLN A 79 -3.99 12.61 8.66
C GLN A 79 -3.86 12.59 10.20
N ASN A 80 -3.81 11.40 10.81
CA ASN A 80 -3.49 11.28 12.24
C ASN A 80 -1.97 11.29 12.41
N PRO A 81 -1.40 12.26 13.18
CA PRO A 81 0.06 12.41 13.32
C PRO A 81 0.75 11.20 13.95
N GLU A 82 0.09 10.52 14.89
CA GLU A 82 0.65 9.32 15.54
C GLU A 82 0.70 8.14 14.56
N ALA A 83 -0.36 7.95 13.77
CA ALA A 83 -0.43 6.91 12.76
C ALA A 83 0.58 7.18 11.62
N LEU A 84 0.68 8.43 11.17
CA LEU A 84 1.67 8.84 10.18
C LEU A 84 3.09 8.56 10.66
N LYS A 85 3.42 9.03 11.87
CA LYS A 85 4.73 8.75 12.48
C LYS A 85 5.01 7.26 12.52
N TRP A 86 4.05 6.46 12.97
CA TRP A 86 4.20 5.00 13.09
C TRP A 86 4.45 4.32 11.74
N ILE A 87 3.77 4.75 10.68
CA ILE A 87 3.96 4.24 9.32
C ILE A 87 5.34 4.63 8.79
N LEU A 88 5.70 5.90 8.89
CA LEU A 88 6.95 6.40 8.33
C LEU A 88 8.18 5.84 9.06
N ASP A 89 8.15 5.69 10.39
CA ASP A 89 9.23 5.06 11.16
C ASP A 89 9.59 3.67 10.63
N ARG A 90 8.62 2.96 10.06
CA ARG A 90 8.82 1.63 9.48
C ARG A 90 9.24 1.68 8.02
N LYS A 91 8.54 2.49 7.22
CA LYS A 91 8.77 2.57 5.78
C LYS A 91 10.12 3.23 5.44
N THR A 92 10.60 4.17 6.26
CA THR A 92 11.87 4.88 6.04
C THR A 92 12.99 4.38 6.96
N SER A 93 12.83 3.19 7.55
CA SER A 93 13.89 2.61 8.39
C SER A 93 15.14 2.28 7.55
N PRO A 94 16.35 2.32 8.14
CA PRO A 94 17.59 1.99 7.43
C PRO A 94 17.59 0.59 6.80
N ASN A 95 16.85 -0.34 7.39
CA ASN A 95 16.71 -1.70 6.85
C ASN A 95 15.85 -1.76 5.59
N GLN A 96 15.02 -0.75 5.34
CA GLN A 96 14.14 -0.69 4.18
C GLN A 96 14.74 0.13 3.04
N VAL A 97 15.32 1.28 3.36
CA VAL A 97 15.74 2.26 2.36
C VAL A 97 17.26 2.51 2.34
N GLY A 98 18.00 1.82 3.19
CA GLY A 98 19.44 2.02 3.33
C GLY A 98 19.82 3.21 4.23
N ILE A 99 21.12 3.24 4.56
CA ILE A 99 21.69 4.30 5.41
C ILE A 99 21.85 5.57 4.58
N GLY A 100 21.29 6.68 5.02
CA GLY A 100 21.43 7.99 4.40
C GLY A 100 20.20 8.51 3.64
N LEU A 101 19.39 7.66 3.04
CA LEU A 101 18.19 8.10 2.30
C LEU A 101 16.93 8.18 3.18
N GLY A 102 16.93 7.52 4.33
CA GLY A 102 15.72 7.38 5.16
C GLY A 102 15.17 8.72 5.65
N GLN A 103 16.02 9.61 6.10
CA GLN A 103 15.59 10.92 6.63
C GLN A 103 15.07 11.84 5.52
N GLU A 104 15.71 11.82 4.38
CA GLU A 104 15.31 12.62 3.23
C GLU A 104 14.00 12.14 2.63
N LEU A 105 13.88 10.82 2.38
CA LEU A 105 12.64 10.21 1.94
C LEU A 105 11.50 10.51 2.92
N ARG A 106 11.77 10.43 4.23
CA ARG A 106 10.80 10.77 5.25
C ARG A 106 10.31 12.21 5.12
N SER A 107 11.24 13.18 5.07
CA SER A 107 10.89 14.60 4.94
C SER A 107 10.10 14.87 3.67
N TRP A 108 10.46 14.21 2.57
CA TRP A 108 9.74 14.34 1.32
C TRP A 108 8.32 13.76 1.41
N LEU A 109 8.15 12.59 2.03
CA LEU A 109 6.82 11.96 2.23
C LEU A 109 5.94 12.79 3.17
N GLU A 110 6.50 13.33 4.25
CA GLU A 110 5.78 14.21 5.20
C GLU A 110 5.28 15.51 4.52
N GLY A 111 5.96 15.95 3.47
CA GLY A 111 5.56 17.12 2.68
C GLY A 111 4.46 16.86 1.64
N GLN A 112 4.04 15.61 1.45
CA GLN A 112 3.01 15.27 0.46
C GLN A 112 1.60 15.50 1.01
N GLU A 113 0.66 15.86 0.11
CA GLU A 113 -0.77 15.83 0.47
C GLU A 113 -1.20 14.41 0.90
N PRO A 114 -2.13 14.25 1.86
CA PRO A 114 -2.53 12.95 2.40
C PRO A 114 -2.91 11.92 1.34
N ARG A 115 -3.62 12.33 0.29
CA ARG A 115 -4.00 11.44 -0.81
C ARG A 115 -2.80 10.98 -1.63
N LYS A 116 -1.88 11.91 -1.91
CA LYS A 116 -0.65 11.60 -2.65
C LYS A 116 0.31 10.76 -1.84
N LEU A 117 0.40 11.02 -0.55
CA LEU A 117 1.15 10.20 0.39
C LEU A 117 0.62 8.76 0.41
N ALA A 118 -0.70 8.57 0.53
CA ALA A 118 -1.31 7.24 0.48
C ALA A 118 -1.01 6.52 -0.85
N GLU A 119 -1.03 7.25 -1.96
CA GLU A 119 -0.67 6.71 -3.28
C GLU A 119 0.79 6.23 -3.32
N TYR A 120 1.74 7.00 -2.77
CA TYR A 120 3.15 6.62 -2.71
C TYR A 120 3.44 5.48 -1.72
N LEU A 121 2.74 5.43 -0.60
CA LEU A 121 2.89 4.34 0.38
C LEU A 121 2.50 2.97 -0.19
N ILE A 122 1.57 2.92 -1.13
CA ILE A 122 1.16 1.72 -1.85
C ILE A 122 1.93 1.60 -3.17
N GLY A 123 2.04 2.69 -3.91
CA GLY A 123 2.65 2.73 -5.24
C GLY A 123 4.17 2.62 -5.24
N GLY A 124 4.80 2.82 -4.08
CA GLY A 124 6.25 2.91 -3.98
C GLY A 124 6.80 4.30 -4.33
N VAL A 125 8.11 4.49 -4.21
CA VAL A 125 8.83 5.72 -4.56
C VAL A 125 10.09 5.36 -5.34
N SER A 126 10.24 5.95 -6.51
CA SER A 126 11.45 5.83 -7.35
C SER A 126 12.37 7.04 -7.18
N GLY A 127 13.61 6.93 -7.66
CA GLY A 127 14.51 8.07 -7.76
C GLY A 127 13.94 9.20 -8.61
N ALA A 128 13.22 8.86 -9.69
CA ALA A 128 12.57 9.83 -10.58
C ALA A 128 11.46 10.64 -9.85
N ASP A 129 10.71 10.02 -8.93
CA ASP A 129 9.71 10.76 -8.14
C ASP A 129 10.34 11.83 -7.25
N LEU A 130 11.49 11.53 -6.64
CA LEU A 130 12.22 12.49 -5.83
C LEU A 130 12.82 13.60 -6.72
N ALA A 131 13.41 13.27 -7.84
CA ALA A 131 14.01 14.22 -8.74
C ALA A 131 12.99 15.20 -9.35
N ALA A 132 11.83 14.71 -9.75
CA ALA A 132 10.78 15.50 -10.37
C ALA A 132 10.16 16.58 -9.45
N ASN A 133 10.20 16.35 -8.14
CA ASN A 133 9.59 17.25 -7.15
C ASN A 133 10.60 18.17 -6.45
N GLY A 134 11.78 18.39 -7.05
CA GLY A 134 12.80 19.30 -6.48
C GLY A 134 13.48 18.75 -5.21
N ALA A 135 13.28 17.48 -4.93
CA ALA A 135 13.99 16.80 -3.86
C ALA A 135 15.47 16.60 -4.27
N SER A 136 16.27 16.63 -3.29
CA SER A 136 17.69 16.76 -3.12
C SER A 136 18.60 16.17 -4.22
N GLU A 137 19.85 16.56 -4.12
CA GLU A 137 20.95 15.99 -4.89
C GLU A 137 21.08 14.47 -4.72
N LEU A 138 20.74 13.92 -3.54
CA LEU A 138 20.75 12.47 -3.30
C LEU A 138 19.74 11.72 -4.15
N GLY A 139 18.53 12.26 -4.36
CA GLY A 139 17.55 11.66 -5.27
C GLY A 139 18.03 11.61 -6.71
N LYS A 140 18.75 12.65 -7.17
CA LYS A 140 19.40 12.69 -8.49
C LYS A 140 20.52 11.66 -8.57
N ILE A 141 21.40 11.64 -7.58
CA ILE A 141 22.49 10.67 -7.49
C ILE A 141 21.94 9.24 -7.48
N PHE A 142 20.90 8.96 -6.71
CA PHE A 142 20.25 7.66 -6.69
C PHE A 142 19.74 7.26 -8.09
N ASN A 143 19.06 8.19 -8.75
CA ASN A 143 18.54 7.98 -10.10
C ASN A 143 19.66 7.72 -11.14
N ASP A 144 20.74 8.47 -11.05
CA ASP A 144 21.89 8.37 -11.97
C ASP A 144 22.69 7.08 -11.78
N PHE A 145 22.81 6.57 -10.54
CA PHE A 145 23.60 5.37 -10.25
C PHE A 145 22.81 4.05 -10.34
N ILE A 146 21.51 4.06 -9.97
CA ILE A 146 20.71 2.85 -9.83
C ILE A 146 19.69 2.70 -10.97
N GLY A 147 19.40 3.82 -11.66
CA GLY A 147 18.51 3.88 -12.82
C GLY A 147 17.07 4.28 -12.47
N GLU A 148 16.40 4.85 -13.44
CA GLU A 148 15.04 5.43 -13.31
C GLU A 148 13.98 4.43 -12.88
N SER A 149 14.16 3.15 -13.19
CA SER A 149 13.23 2.07 -12.86
C SER A 149 13.43 1.49 -11.46
N SER A 150 14.45 1.93 -10.73
CA SER A 150 14.76 1.42 -9.40
C SER A 150 13.93 2.12 -8.32
N PHE A 151 13.51 1.36 -7.30
CA PHE A 151 12.65 1.85 -6.25
C PHE A 151 13.41 2.03 -4.93
N ILE A 152 13.24 3.19 -4.31
CA ILE A 152 13.67 3.45 -2.93
C ILE A 152 12.64 2.81 -1.96
N LEU A 153 11.35 2.97 -2.27
CA LEU A 153 10.29 2.16 -1.69
C LEU A 153 9.69 1.30 -2.80
N PRO A 154 9.70 -0.03 -2.66
CA PRO A 154 9.10 -0.89 -3.68
C PRO A 154 7.58 -0.68 -3.77
N PRO A 155 7.00 -0.81 -4.97
CA PRO A 155 5.56 -0.82 -5.13
C PRO A 155 4.96 -2.09 -4.53
N LEU A 156 3.72 -1.99 -4.06
CA LEU A 156 2.97 -3.07 -3.43
C LEU A 156 1.73 -3.44 -4.25
N PRO A 157 1.87 -3.94 -5.48
CA PRO A 157 0.72 -4.23 -6.34
C PRO A 157 -0.17 -5.32 -5.76
N ASN A 158 0.39 -6.23 -4.96
CA ASN A 158 -0.37 -7.31 -4.30
C ASN A 158 -1.30 -6.83 -3.17
N THR A 159 -1.28 -5.56 -2.78
CA THR A 159 -2.31 -4.98 -1.89
C THR A 159 -3.71 -5.07 -2.48
N GLN A 160 -3.84 -5.31 -3.78
CA GLN A 160 -5.10 -5.64 -4.43
C GLN A 160 -5.76 -6.89 -3.82
N PHE A 161 -4.98 -7.84 -3.31
CA PHE A 161 -5.44 -9.07 -2.67
C PHE A 161 -5.62 -8.86 -1.16
N THR A 162 -6.60 -8.04 -0.78
CA THR A 162 -6.84 -7.58 0.60
C THR A 162 -7.16 -8.70 1.59
N ARG A 163 -7.53 -9.89 1.10
CA ARG A 163 -7.84 -11.04 1.94
C ARG A 163 -6.60 -11.78 2.44
N ASP A 164 -5.48 -11.71 1.72
CA ASP A 164 -4.31 -12.56 2.00
C ASP A 164 -3.57 -12.12 3.26
N ASN A 165 -3.55 -10.82 3.54
CA ASN A 165 -2.76 -10.24 4.61
C ASN A 165 -3.48 -10.16 5.96
N SER A 166 -4.78 -10.46 5.99
CA SER A 166 -5.56 -10.46 7.24
C SER A 166 -6.70 -11.46 7.20
N CYS A 167 -6.91 -12.15 8.33
CA CYS A 167 -8.04 -13.06 8.52
C CYS A 167 -8.90 -12.54 9.68
N TRP A 168 -10.18 -12.33 9.41
CA TRP A 168 -11.15 -11.89 10.40
C TRP A 168 -11.91 -13.07 10.96
N ILE A 169 -11.86 -13.25 12.27
CA ILE A 169 -12.53 -14.36 12.98
C ILE A 169 -13.30 -13.77 14.13
N TYR A 170 -14.62 -13.93 14.13
CA TYR A 170 -15.54 -13.30 15.07
C TYR A 170 -15.27 -11.79 15.17
N GLY A 171 -14.98 -11.26 16.33
CA GLY A 171 -14.68 -9.84 16.56
C GLY A 171 -13.18 -9.50 16.55
N GLY A 172 -12.32 -10.41 16.08
CA GLY A 172 -10.89 -10.22 16.02
C GLY A 172 -10.33 -10.26 14.61
N VAL A 173 -9.10 -9.79 14.44
CA VAL A 173 -8.33 -9.87 13.19
C VAL A 173 -6.95 -10.47 13.46
N VAL A 174 -6.56 -11.43 12.65
CA VAL A 174 -5.22 -12.00 12.63
C VAL A 174 -4.50 -11.46 11.39
N LEU A 175 -3.32 -10.90 11.58
CA LEU A 175 -2.46 -10.48 10.48
C LEU A 175 -1.56 -11.65 10.08
N SER A 176 -1.56 -11.99 8.80
CA SER A 176 -0.79 -13.12 8.26
C SER A 176 0.63 -12.66 7.91
N PRO A 177 1.68 -13.32 8.41
CA PRO A 177 3.04 -13.05 7.96
C PRO A 177 3.15 -13.43 6.49
N MET A 178 3.65 -12.49 5.67
CA MET A 178 3.81 -12.74 4.23
C MET A 178 5.15 -13.43 3.97
N TYR A 179 5.10 -14.53 3.23
CA TYR A 179 6.30 -15.31 2.90
C TYR A 179 7.20 -14.60 1.88
N TRP A 180 6.61 -14.09 0.80
CA TRP A 180 7.35 -13.49 -0.30
C TRP A 180 7.85 -12.08 0.04
N PRO A 181 9.11 -11.75 -0.29
CA PRO A 181 9.70 -10.42 -0.04
C PRO A 181 8.85 -9.27 -0.57
N ALA A 182 8.30 -9.39 -1.78
CA ALA A 182 7.43 -8.39 -2.42
C ALA A 182 6.21 -8.02 -1.58
N ARG A 183 5.76 -8.91 -0.69
CA ARG A 183 4.55 -8.70 0.12
C ARG A 183 4.84 -8.40 1.60
N ARG A 184 6.08 -8.54 2.05
CA ARG A 184 6.42 -8.34 3.48
C ARG A 184 6.10 -6.93 3.98
N GLN A 185 6.18 -5.94 3.10
CA GLN A 185 5.88 -4.55 3.46
C GLN A 185 4.39 -4.19 3.51
N GLU A 186 3.50 -5.11 3.13
CA GLU A 186 2.05 -4.92 3.26
C GLU A 186 1.63 -4.97 4.74
N ILE A 187 2.36 -5.72 5.56
CA ILE A 187 2.10 -5.87 6.99
C ILE A 187 3.31 -5.35 7.74
N PRO A 188 3.13 -4.34 8.61
CA PRO A 188 4.22 -3.83 9.43
C PRO A 188 4.74 -4.91 10.38
N ASP A 189 6.07 -4.98 10.52
CA ASP A 189 6.71 -5.89 11.47
C ASP A 189 6.09 -5.79 12.86
N ARG A 190 5.54 -6.88 13.34
CA ARG A 190 5.09 -6.98 14.73
C ARG A 190 6.31 -6.96 15.64
N LYS A 191 6.54 -5.87 16.36
CA LYS A 191 7.07 -6.05 17.71
C LYS A 191 5.93 -6.66 18.52
N ILE A 192 6.05 -7.95 18.84
CA ILE A 192 5.24 -8.58 19.87
C ILE A 192 5.52 -7.78 21.14
N GLN A 193 4.62 -6.86 21.49
CA GLN A 193 4.60 -6.34 22.85
C GLN A 193 4.08 -7.51 23.69
N GLN A 194 5.02 -8.21 24.29
CA GLN A 194 4.70 -9.04 25.45
C GLN A 194 4.28 -8.07 26.56
N THR A 195 2.99 -8.00 26.82
CA THR A 195 2.43 -7.45 28.07
C THR A 195 2.58 -8.49 29.16
#